data_3567a7a7e9b019c54108c86999d7836c
#
_entry.id   3567a7a7e9b019c54108c86999d7836c
#
_cell.length_a   1.000
_cell.length_b   1.000
_cell.length_c   1.000
_cell.angle_alpha   90.00
_cell.angle_beta   90.00
_cell.angle_gamma   90.00
#
_symmetry.space_group_name_H-M   'P 1'
#
loop_
_entity.id
_entity.type
_entity.pdbx_description
1 polymer ?
#
loop_
_entity_poly.entity_id
_entity_poly.type
_entity_poly.pdbx_seq_one_letter_code
_entity_poly.pdbx_strand_id
1 'polypeptide(L)'
;MYEEIFNQIRSAANKRNLKDSTIHAYCTSVAHFLNHTAKDIDALTTDDVDIFLTEKKLSGISPETYNHYHSGIRFFYKKILKMNWDDDDIPRMKRDRKLPAVLTKAEISAILDATPNLKHKAMIATMYSGGLRVSEVTHLHYDDISRTNKTIHIRDGKSRSDRYTLLADRTLEILTEYWFQCGRPRGILFPSSWTGDYLTKDSVIQFFRESAERAGIQKHVSTHCLRHSFASHLFESGCDIKYIQALLGHRDPKSTEIYLHVSNKTLLGIKSPFDEMGGE
;
A
#
# COMPACT_ATOMS: atom_id res chain seq x y z
N MET A 1 7.62 28.68 -12.23
CA MET A 1 6.44 29.43 -12.72
C MET A 1 5.29 29.37 -11.71
N TYR A 2 4.94 28.24 -11.08
CA TYR A 2 3.78 28.13 -10.18
C TYR A 2 4.14 28.01 -8.69
N GLU A 3 5.32 28.47 -8.26
CA GLU A 3 5.84 28.23 -6.90
C GLU A 3 4.95 28.86 -5.81
N GLU A 4 4.40 30.03 -6.07
CA GLU A 4 3.47 30.70 -5.15
C GLU A 4 2.19 29.87 -4.93
N ILE A 5 1.62 29.32 -6.00
CA ILE A 5 0.45 28.43 -5.94
C ILE A 5 0.77 27.18 -5.13
N PHE A 6 1.93 26.56 -5.38
CA PHE A 6 2.34 25.37 -4.64
C PHE A 6 2.54 25.67 -3.16
N ASN A 7 3.06 26.83 -2.80
CA ASN A 7 3.17 27.28 -1.42
C ASN A 7 1.79 27.46 -0.76
N GLN A 8 0.83 28.03 -1.50
CA GLN A 8 -0.55 28.14 -1.02
C GLN A 8 -1.20 26.76 -0.84
N ILE A 9 -1.00 25.83 -1.79
CA ILE A 9 -1.48 24.45 -1.68
C ILE A 9 -0.85 23.75 -0.45
N ARG A 10 0.46 23.85 -0.27
CA ARG A 10 1.20 23.29 0.89
C ARG A 10 0.64 23.86 2.20
N SER A 11 0.48 25.18 2.30
CA SER A 11 -0.08 25.83 3.49
C SER A 11 -1.50 25.36 3.79
N ALA A 12 -2.40 25.36 2.78
CA ALA A 12 -3.78 24.95 2.94
C ALA A 12 -3.92 23.45 3.29
N ALA A 13 -3.02 22.61 2.78
CA ALA A 13 -2.98 21.17 3.03
C ALA A 13 -2.42 20.87 4.43
N ASN A 14 -1.36 21.57 4.86
CA ASN A 14 -0.77 21.43 6.19
C ASN A 14 -1.77 21.81 7.30
N LYS A 15 -2.56 22.87 7.13
CA LYS A 15 -3.65 23.23 8.05
C LYS A 15 -4.68 22.11 8.21
N ARG A 16 -4.75 21.16 7.27
CA ARG A 16 -5.64 19.97 7.30
C ARG A 16 -4.90 18.69 7.67
N ASN A 17 -3.64 18.83 8.04
CA ASN A 17 -2.81 17.71 8.42
C ASN A 17 -2.72 16.61 7.34
N LEU A 18 -2.70 17.02 6.06
CA LEU A 18 -2.49 16.10 4.95
C LEU A 18 -1.02 15.64 4.92
N LYS A 19 -0.81 14.42 4.41
CA LYS A 19 0.55 13.86 4.28
C LYS A 19 1.31 14.54 3.15
N ASP A 20 2.63 14.66 3.30
CA ASP A 20 3.52 15.25 2.29
C ASP A 20 3.36 14.59 0.91
N SER A 21 3.19 13.26 0.86
CA SER A 21 2.93 12.55 -0.38
C SER A 21 1.61 12.97 -1.06
N THR A 22 0.58 13.29 -0.29
CA THR A 22 -0.70 13.81 -0.82
C THR A 22 -0.52 15.24 -1.32
N ILE A 23 0.22 16.06 -0.56
CA ILE A 23 0.52 17.44 -0.94
C ILE A 23 1.31 17.46 -2.25
N HIS A 24 2.34 16.63 -2.35
CA HIS A 24 3.13 16.48 -3.58
C HIS A 24 2.25 16.06 -4.77
N ALA A 25 1.40 15.04 -4.59
CA ALA A 25 0.48 14.60 -5.63
C ALA A 25 -0.50 15.70 -6.08
N TYR A 26 -0.98 16.52 -5.14
CA TYR A 26 -1.84 17.66 -5.47
C TYR A 26 -1.09 18.72 -6.28
N CYS A 27 0.11 19.10 -5.85
CA CYS A 27 0.95 20.06 -6.60
C CYS A 27 1.25 19.53 -8.01
N THR A 28 1.60 18.26 -8.16
CA THR A 28 1.85 17.63 -9.47
C THR A 28 0.61 17.64 -10.35
N SER A 29 -0.57 17.30 -9.80
CA SER A 29 -1.83 17.32 -10.55
C SER A 29 -2.17 18.73 -11.04
N VAL A 30 -2.00 19.74 -10.19
CA VAL A 30 -2.25 21.14 -10.52
C VAL A 30 -1.23 21.64 -11.54
N ALA A 31 0.06 21.28 -11.43
CA ALA A 31 1.08 21.62 -12.42
C ALA A 31 0.73 21.09 -13.82
N HIS A 32 0.31 19.82 -13.90
CA HIS A 32 -0.13 19.23 -15.18
C HIS A 32 -1.33 19.97 -15.78
N PHE A 33 -2.31 20.33 -14.95
CA PHE A 33 -3.49 21.07 -15.36
C PHE A 33 -3.14 22.47 -15.86
N LEU A 34 -2.39 23.25 -15.10
CA LEU A 34 -1.99 24.61 -15.46
C LEU A 34 -1.13 24.67 -16.74
N ASN A 35 -0.21 23.70 -16.88
CA ASN A 35 0.60 23.61 -18.11
C ASN A 35 -0.25 23.23 -19.34
N HIS A 36 -1.31 22.47 -19.15
CA HIS A 36 -2.20 22.07 -20.23
C HIS A 36 -3.10 23.23 -20.68
N THR A 37 -3.73 23.93 -19.75
CA THR A 37 -4.63 25.03 -20.06
C THR A 37 -3.91 26.25 -20.60
N ALA A 38 -2.66 26.49 -20.16
CA ALA A 38 -1.83 27.64 -20.51
C ALA A 38 -2.55 29.00 -20.34
N LYS A 39 -3.52 29.09 -19.42
CA LYS A 39 -4.29 30.29 -19.11
C LYS A 39 -3.75 30.97 -17.85
N ASP A 40 -4.04 32.27 -17.73
CA ASP A 40 -3.86 32.98 -16.47
C ASP A 40 -4.82 32.42 -15.41
N ILE A 41 -4.38 32.46 -14.16
CA ILE A 41 -5.13 31.83 -13.04
C ILE A 41 -6.52 32.49 -12.87
N ASP A 42 -6.60 33.80 -13.05
CA ASP A 42 -7.85 34.54 -12.91
C ASP A 42 -8.84 34.26 -14.06
N ALA A 43 -8.36 33.67 -15.15
CA ALA A 43 -9.17 33.28 -16.31
C ALA A 43 -9.60 31.82 -16.30
N LEU A 44 -9.23 31.05 -15.25
CA LEU A 44 -9.60 29.63 -15.12
C LEU A 44 -11.08 29.49 -14.79
N THR A 45 -11.72 28.49 -15.42
CA THR A 45 -13.12 28.13 -15.22
C THR A 45 -13.25 26.64 -14.89
N THR A 46 -14.41 26.20 -14.46
CA THR A 46 -14.72 24.76 -14.29
C THR A 46 -14.72 24.00 -15.60
N ASP A 47 -15.07 24.67 -16.71
CA ASP A 47 -15.05 24.06 -18.06
C ASP A 47 -13.62 23.66 -18.47
N ASP A 48 -12.61 24.43 -18.07
CA ASP A 48 -11.20 24.07 -18.32
C ASP A 48 -10.82 22.77 -17.64
N VAL A 49 -11.40 22.49 -16.46
CA VAL A 49 -11.18 21.24 -15.73
C VAL A 49 -11.85 20.08 -16.44
N ASP A 50 -13.09 20.28 -16.90
CA ASP A 50 -13.84 19.23 -17.61
C ASP A 50 -13.13 18.87 -18.93
N ILE A 51 -12.69 19.85 -19.70
CA ILE A 51 -11.89 19.64 -20.92
C ILE A 51 -10.63 18.82 -20.60
N PHE A 52 -9.83 19.27 -19.62
CA PHE A 52 -8.60 18.59 -19.24
C PHE A 52 -8.85 17.13 -18.81
N LEU A 53 -9.82 16.91 -17.93
CA LEU A 53 -10.13 15.58 -17.41
C LEU A 53 -10.73 14.66 -18.50
N THR A 54 -11.53 15.22 -19.40
CA THR A 54 -12.09 14.49 -20.55
C THR A 54 -10.99 14.06 -21.50
N GLU A 55 -10.04 14.92 -21.85
CA GLU A 55 -8.89 14.56 -22.69
C GLU A 55 -8.01 13.50 -22.02
N LYS A 56 -7.76 13.63 -20.71
CA LYS A 56 -7.04 12.60 -19.94
C LYS A 56 -7.76 11.24 -19.97
N LYS A 57 -9.08 11.25 -19.85
CA LYS A 57 -9.90 10.03 -19.98
C LYS A 57 -9.78 9.40 -21.37
N LEU A 58 -9.87 10.23 -22.42
CA LEU A 58 -9.75 9.78 -23.81
C LEU A 58 -8.34 9.24 -24.13
N SER A 59 -7.30 9.73 -23.45
CA SER A 59 -5.94 9.20 -23.55
C SER A 59 -5.74 7.83 -22.90
N GLY A 60 -6.78 7.24 -22.31
CA GLY A 60 -6.77 5.89 -21.75
C GLY A 60 -6.09 5.75 -20.38
N ILE A 61 -5.96 6.84 -19.61
CA ILE A 61 -5.41 6.75 -18.24
C ILE A 61 -6.33 5.92 -17.33
N SER A 62 -5.74 5.29 -16.31
CA SER A 62 -6.52 4.51 -15.36
C SER A 62 -7.47 5.37 -14.52
N PRO A 63 -8.61 4.81 -14.04
CA PRO A 63 -9.52 5.51 -13.14
C PRO A 63 -8.83 6.06 -11.87
N GLU A 64 -7.78 5.38 -11.38
CA GLU A 64 -6.97 5.84 -10.27
C GLU A 64 -6.24 7.14 -10.62
N THR A 65 -5.57 7.16 -11.77
CA THR A 65 -4.81 8.33 -12.24
C THR A 65 -5.75 9.51 -12.49
N TYR A 66 -6.90 9.27 -13.15
CA TYR A 66 -7.93 10.28 -13.33
C TYR A 66 -8.38 10.86 -11.99
N ASN A 67 -8.71 10.00 -11.02
CA ASN A 67 -9.17 10.44 -9.70
C ASN A 67 -8.08 11.15 -8.88
N HIS A 68 -6.80 10.92 -9.17
CA HIS A 68 -5.69 11.71 -8.61
C HIS A 68 -5.70 13.13 -9.16
N TYR A 69 -5.80 13.30 -10.49
CA TYR A 69 -5.95 14.63 -11.09
C TYR A 69 -7.17 15.35 -10.54
N HIS A 70 -8.33 14.71 -10.57
CA HIS A 70 -9.57 15.26 -10.04
C HIS A 70 -9.42 15.76 -8.59
N SER A 71 -8.81 14.96 -7.72
CA SER A 71 -8.67 15.32 -6.30
C SER A 71 -7.75 16.52 -6.08
N GLY A 72 -6.63 16.60 -6.80
CA GLY A 72 -5.68 17.71 -6.71
C GLY A 72 -6.26 19.00 -7.25
N ILE A 73 -6.89 18.96 -8.44
CA ILE A 73 -7.53 20.12 -9.08
C ILE A 73 -8.72 20.61 -8.25
N ARG A 74 -9.58 19.68 -7.77
CA ARG A 74 -10.69 20.02 -6.87
C ARG A 74 -10.20 20.72 -5.59
N PHE A 75 -9.09 20.25 -5.00
CA PHE A 75 -8.50 20.92 -3.85
C PHE A 75 -8.05 22.34 -4.20
N PHE A 76 -7.40 22.52 -5.33
CA PHE A 76 -6.94 23.82 -5.83
C PHE A 76 -8.12 24.79 -6.03
N TYR A 77 -9.16 24.40 -6.77
CA TYR A 77 -10.34 25.23 -7.00
C TYR A 77 -11.06 25.60 -5.69
N LYS A 78 -11.38 24.61 -4.85
CA LYS A 78 -12.14 24.86 -3.61
C LYS A 78 -11.35 25.58 -2.52
N LYS A 79 -10.02 25.38 -2.44
CA LYS A 79 -9.24 25.85 -1.29
C LYS A 79 -8.34 27.04 -1.60
N ILE A 80 -7.88 27.16 -2.83
CA ILE A 80 -7.00 28.24 -3.26
C ILE A 80 -7.81 29.30 -4.01
N LEU A 81 -8.46 28.92 -5.10
CA LEU A 81 -9.24 29.86 -5.92
C LEU A 81 -10.57 30.28 -5.26
N LYS A 82 -11.08 29.52 -4.29
CA LYS A 82 -12.39 29.74 -3.64
C LYS A 82 -13.57 29.70 -4.60
N MET A 83 -13.42 28.98 -5.70
CA MET A 83 -14.46 28.80 -6.70
C MET A 83 -15.42 27.67 -6.30
N ASN A 84 -16.65 27.75 -6.82
CA ASN A 84 -17.61 26.66 -6.70
C ASN A 84 -17.12 25.45 -7.48
N TRP A 85 -17.46 24.28 -6.97
CA TRP A 85 -17.16 23.00 -7.58
C TRP A 85 -18.37 22.10 -7.41
N ASP A 86 -18.96 21.70 -8.52
CA ASP A 86 -20.02 20.71 -8.51
C ASP A 86 -19.42 19.32 -8.76
N ASP A 87 -19.73 18.39 -7.88
CA ASP A 87 -19.26 17.00 -8.00
C ASP A 87 -20.13 16.20 -8.99
N ASP A 88 -21.30 16.71 -9.38
CA ASP A 88 -22.18 16.10 -10.39
C ASP A 88 -21.73 16.54 -11.81
N ASP A 89 -21.28 17.78 -11.99
CA ASP A 89 -20.76 18.28 -13.27
C ASP A 89 -19.37 17.69 -13.58
N ILE A 90 -18.52 17.54 -12.56
CA ILE A 90 -17.17 16.98 -12.70
C ILE A 90 -17.05 15.74 -11.82
N PRO A 91 -17.63 14.60 -12.24
CA PRO A 91 -17.67 13.40 -11.43
C PRO A 91 -16.34 12.66 -11.42
N ARG A 92 -16.15 11.88 -10.35
CA ARG A 92 -15.06 10.89 -10.29
C ARG A 92 -15.34 9.71 -11.21
N MET A 93 -14.29 9.14 -11.80
CA MET A 93 -14.44 7.86 -12.50
C MET A 93 -14.72 6.74 -11.51
N LYS A 94 -15.69 5.88 -11.87
CA LYS A 94 -15.92 4.62 -11.15
C LYS A 94 -14.68 3.74 -11.28
N ARG A 95 -14.32 3.06 -10.19
CA ARG A 95 -13.23 2.09 -10.18
C ARG A 95 -13.81 0.69 -10.26
N ASP A 96 -13.33 -0.10 -11.19
CA ASP A 96 -13.58 -1.52 -11.14
C ASP A 96 -12.85 -2.12 -9.95
N ARG A 97 -13.59 -2.74 -9.03
CA ARG A 97 -12.99 -3.45 -7.90
C ARG A 97 -12.46 -4.80 -8.40
N LYS A 98 -11.25 -4.81 -8.94
CA LYS A 98 -10.56 -6.07 -9.20
C LYS A 98 -10.16 -6.68 -7.87
N LEU A 99 -10.45 -7.96 -7.69
CA LEU A 99 -9.95 -8.70 -6.54
C LEU A 99 -8.41 -8.67 -6.57
N PRO A 100 -7.75 -8.43 -5.42
CA PRO A 100 -6.30 -8.41 -5.37
C PRO A 100 -5.75 -9.80 -5.70
N ALA A 101 -4.63 -9.82 -6.42
CA ALA A 101 -3.91 -11.07 -6.67
C ALA A 101 -3.39 -11.64 -5.34
N VAL A 102 -3.69 -12.90 -5.09
CA VAL A 102 -3.19 -13.66 -3.94
C VAL A 102 -2.16 -14.66 -4.45
N LEU A 103 -0.99 -14.67 -3.81
CA LEU A 103 0.05 -15.67 -4.00
C LEU A 103 -0.26 -16.89 -3.14
N THR A 104 -0.13 -18.08 -3.68
CA THR A 104 -0.21 -19.31 -2.89
C THR A 104 1.03 -19.46 -1.99
N LYS A 105 0.97 -20.29 -0.96
CA LYS A 105 2.13 -20.59 -0.09
C LYS A 105 3.31 -21.15 -0.89
N ALA A 106 3.03 -21.96 -1.93
CA ALA A 106 4.05 -22.52 -2.82
C ALA A 106 4.74 -21.43 -3.66
N GLU A 107 3.98 -20.48 -4.23
CA GLU A 107 4.52 -19.36 -4.97
C GLU A 107 5.39 -18.44 -4.09
N ILE A 108 4.98 -18.20 -2.85
CA ILE A 108 5.77 -17.42 -1.89
C ILE A 108 7.09 -18.13 -1.58
N SER A 109 7.06 -19.47 -1.36
CA SER A 109 8.29 -20.25 -1.18
C SER A 109 9.19 -20.15 -2.40
N ALA A 110 8.65 -20.32 -3.61
CA ALA A 110 9.41 -20.21 -4.85
C ALA A 110 10.06 -18.82 -5.01
N ILE A 111 9.35 -17.74 -4.66
CA ILE A 111 9.91 -16.37 -4.69
C ILE A 111 11.07 -16.24 -3.70
N LEU A 112 10.93 -16.75 -2.47
CA LEU A 112 11.99 -16.71 -1.47
C LEU A 112 13.21 -17.51 -1.92
N ASP A 113 13.01 -18.68 -2.53
CA ASP A 113 14.09 -19.56 -3.02
C ASP A 113 14.80 -18.95 -4.24
N ALA A 114 14.05 -18.27 -5.12
CA ALA A 114 14.58 -17.52 -6.27
C ALA A 114 15.23 -16.17 -5.91
N THR A 115 15.27 -15.79 -4.61
CA THR A 115 15.87 -14.53 -4.15
C THR A 115 17.28 -14.80 -3.60
N PRO A 116 18.37 -14.54 -4.37
CA PRO A 116 19.73 -14.89 -3.96
C PRO A 116 20.30 -13.93 -2.90
N ASN A 117 19.86 -12.67 -2.90
CA ASN A 117 20.31 -11.68 -1.93
C ASN A 117 19.59 -11.90 -0.59
N LEU A 118 20.34 -12.23 0.46
CA LEU A 118 19.80 -12.56 1.78
C LEU A 118 19.02 -11.40 2.42
N LYS A 119 19.46 -10.15 2.22
CA LYS A 119 18.71 -8.98 2.68
C LYS A 119 17.35 -8.87 2.00
N HIS A 120 17.29 -9.04 0.68
CA HIS A 120 16.03 -9.02 -0.08
C HIS A 120 15.12 -10.18 0.35
N LYS A 121 15.68 -11.38 0.53
CA LYS A 121 14.97 -12.55 1.03
C LYS A 121 14.37 -12.29 2.43
N ALA A 122 15.16 -11.74 3.34
CA ALA A 122 14.72 -11.37 4.68
C ALA A 122 13.60 -10.32 4.65
N MET A 123 13.70 -9.31 3.77
CA MET A 123 12.64 -8.31 3.61
C MET A 123 11.34 -8.92 3.09
N ILE A 124 11.39 -9.76 2.06
CA ILE A 124 10.20 -10.45 1.50
C ILE A 124 9.56 -11.34 2.56
N ALA A 125 10.37 -12.14 3.28
CA ALA A 125 9.90 -12.99 4.36
C ALA A 125 9.21 -12.18 5.47
N THR A 126 9.81 -11.06 5.87
CA THR A 126 9.25 -10.17 6.91
C THR A 126 7.93 -9.52 6.44
N MET A 127 7.88 -9.08 5.19
CA MET A 127 6.64 -8.50 4.62
C MET A 127 5.50 -9.48 4.59
N TYR A 128 5.76 -10.73 4.19
CA TYR A 128 4.74 -11.77 4.17
C TYR A 128 4.35 -12.22 5.58
N SER A 129 5.32 -12.53 6.43
CA SER A 129 5.11 -13.05 7.79
C SER A 129 4.28 -12.12 8.68
N GLY A 130 4.48 -10.81 8.55
CA GLY A 130 3.78 -9.81 9.37
C GLY A 130 2.70 -9.03 8.61
N GLY A 131 2.49 -9.30 7.33
CA GLY A 131 1.57 -8.52 6.50
C GLY A 131 1.97 -7.06 6.35
N LEU A 132 3.27 -6.75 6.29
CA LEU A 132 3.79 -5.40 6.28
C LEU A 132 3.58 -4.70 4.94
N ARG A 133 3.39 -3.37 5.01
CA ARG A 133 3.50 -2.51 3.83
C ARG A 133 4.97 -2.29 3.48
N VAL A 134 5.25 -1.99 2.19
CA VAL A 134 6.62 -1.68 1.75
C VAL A 134 7.23 -0.52 2.55
N SER A 135 6.43 0.49 2.91
CA SER A 135 6.91 1.61 3.74
C SER A 135 7.18 1.22 5.20
N GLU A 136 6.57 0.18 5.70
CA GLU A 136 6.77 -0.30 7.06
C GLU A 136 8.06 -1.11 7.14
N VAL A 137 8.29 -2.03 6.20
CA VAL A 137 9.50 -2.86 6.20
C VAL A 137 10.77 -2.03 5.96
N THR A 138 10.71 -0.97 5.14
CA THR A 138 11.87 -0.09 4.92
C THR A 138 12.27 0.72 6.15
N HIS A 139 11.36 0.96 7.11
CA HIS A 139 11.60 1.74 8.32
C HIS A 139 11.72 0.89 9.58
N LEU A 140 11.84 -0.43 9.45
CA LEU A 140 12.05 -1.29 10.62
C LEU A 140 13.44 -1.07 11.22
N HIS A 141 13.47 -1.08 12.55
CA HIS A 141 14.69 -1.12 13.33
C HIS A 141 14.90 -2.50 13.94
N TYR A 142 16.12 -2.78 14.32
CA TYR A 142 16.47 -4.04 14.99
C TYR A 142 15.62 -4.26 16.26
N ASP A 143 15.43 -3.19 17.04
CA ASP A 143 14.66 -3.23 18.30
C ASP A 143 13.15 -3.43 18.11
N ASP A 144 12.65 -3.35 16.87
CA ASP A 144 11.26 -3.66 16.55
C ASP A 144 10.98 -5.17 16.47
N ILE A 145 12.03 -5.98 16.47
CA ILE A 145 11.95 -7.44 16.35
C ILE A 145 12.00 -8.09 17.72
N SER A 146 10.88 -8.57 18.22
CA SER A 146 10.83 -9.33 19.47
C SER A 146 10.96 -10.82 19.19
N ARG A 147 12.15 -11.37 19.48
CA ARG A 147 12.43 -12.82 19.35
C ARG A 147 11.63 -13.63 20.36
N THR A 148 11.49 -13.12 21.58
CA THR A 148 10.80 -13.81 22.69
C THR A 148 9.30 -13.86 22.45
N ASN A 149 8.69 -12.72 22.05
CA ASN A 149 7.26 -12.62 21.86
C ASN A 149 6.80 -13.04 20.45
N LYS A 150 7.73 -13.30 19.53
CA LYS A 150 7.46 -13.61 18.12
C LYS A 150 6.59 -12.53 17.47
N THR A 151 6.95 -11.26 17.71
CA THR A 151 6.22 -10.11 17.19
C THR A 151 7.15 -9.10 16.51
N ILE A 152 6.57 -8.32 15.60
CA ILE A 152 7.20 -7.16 14.96
C ILE A 152 6.42 -5.93 15.43
N HIS A 153 7.11 -4.94 15.99
CA HIS A 153 6.53 -3.65 16.34
C HIS A 153 6.56 -2.73 15.12
N ILE A 154 5.41 -2.24 14.68
CA ILE A 154 5.27 -1.30 13.58
C ILE A 154 4.98 0.08 14.17
N ARG A 155 5.99 0.94 14.12
CA ARG A 155 5.90 2.33 14.58
C ARG A 155 5.34 3.21 13.47
N ASP A 156 4.60 4.25 13.82
CA ASP A 156 4.11 5.30 12.92
C ASP A 156 3.47 4.79 11.62
N GLY A 157 2.72 3.71 11.70
CA GLY A 157 1.96 3.20 10.56
C GLY A 157 1.13 4.30 9.88
N LYS A 158 0.66 4.07 8.67
CA LYS A 158 -0.18 5.00 7.89
C LYS A 158 -1.39 5.54 8.67
N SER A 159 -1.78 4.85 9.74
CA SER A 159 -2.87 5.19 10.65
C SER A 159 -2.46 6.05 11.85
N ARG A 160 -1.17 6.40 12.02
CA ARG A 160 -0.61 7.09 13.19
C ARG A 160 -0.86 6.36 14.52
N SER A 161 -0.98 5.05 14.49
CA SER A 161 -1.07 4.21 15.67
C SER A 161 -0.10 3.05 15.54
N ASP A 162 0.72 2.87 16.54
CA ASP A 162 1.61 1.73 16.66
C ASP A 162 0.79 0.44 16.74
N ARG A 163 1.35 -0.63 16.19
CA ARG A 163 0.77 -1.96 16.30
C ARG A 163 1.84 -3.03 16.38
N TYR A 164 1.46 -4.17 16.90
CA TYR A 164 2.26 -5.39 16.84
C TYR A 164 1.66 -6.34 15.80
N THR A 165 2.54 -7.03 15.06
CA THR A 165 2.15 -8.09 14.12
C THR A 165 3.00 -9.33 14.32
N LEU A 166 2.69 -10.40 13.59
CA LEU A 166 3.31 -11.71 13.76
C LEU A 166 4.74 -11.74 13.18
N LEU A 167 5.61 -12.47 13.84
CA LEU A 167 6.93 -12.88 13.36
C LEU A 167 7.00 -14.42 13.34
N ALA A 168 6.95 -15.01 12.15
CA ALA A 168 7.09 -16.46 12.00
C ALA A 168 8.51 -16.92 12.34
N ASP A 169 8.65 -18.14 12.89
CA ASP A 169 9.94 -18.74 13.24
C ASP A 169 10.89 -18.80 12.04
N ARG A 170 10.40 -19.28 10.89
CA ARG A 170 11.17 -19.31 9.64
C ARG A 170 11.67 -17.93 9.21
N THR A 171 10.89 -16.87 9.44
CA THR A 171 11.32 -15.50 9.17
C THR A 171 12.40 -15.05 10.14
N LEU A 172 12.26 -15.43 11.41
CA LEU A 172 13.27 -15.12 12.43
C LEU A 172 14.61 -15.83 12.15
N GLU A 173 14.58 -17.04 11.61
CA GLU A 173 15.77 -17.76 11.15
C GLU A 173 16.50 -17.01 10.04
N ILE A 174 15.76 -16.61 8.98
CA ILE A 174 16.30 -15.82 7.85
C ILE A 174 16.85 -14.47 8.35
N LEU A 175 16.11 -13.77 9.23
CA LEU A 175 16.56 -12.51 9.83
C LEU A 175 17.82 -12.69 10.69
N THR A 176 17.94 -13.80 11.39
CA THR A 176 19.10 -14.12 12.22
C THR A 176 20.33 -14.35 11.34
N GLU A 177 20.20 -15.14 10.28
CA GLU A 177 21.26 -15.37 9.31
C GLU A 177 21.71 -14.05 8.66
N TYR A 178 20.76 -13.26 8.18
CA TYR A 178 21.01 -11.94 7.61
C TYR A 178 21.78 -11.04 8.59
N TRP A 179 21.34 -10.97 9.85
CA TRP A 179 21.95 -10.14 10.88
C TRP A 179 23.41 -10.56 11.17
N PHE A 180 23.70 -11.86 11.22
CA PHE A 180 25.06 -12.36 11.39
C PHE A 180 25.96 -11.99 10.21
N GLN A 181 25.46 -12.14 8.97
CA GLN A 181 26.23 -11.83 7.75
C GLN A 181 26.51 -10.33 7.59
N CYS A 182 25.63 -9.46 8.11
CA CYS A 182 25.79 -8.01 8.05
C CYS A 182 26.59 -7.41 9.23
N GLY A 183 27.31 -8.23 10.00
CA GLY A 183 28.14 -7.74 11.10
C GLY A 183 27.36 -7.30 12.35
N ARG A 184 26.15 -7.82 12.55
CA ARG A 184 25.29 -7.59 13.71
C ARG A 184 24.92 -6.12 13.93
N PRO A 185 24.38 -5.42 12.91
CA PRO A 185 24.03 -4.02 13.04
C PRO A 185 22.97 -3.81 14.11
N ARG A 186 23.05 -2.63 14.78
CA ARG A 186 21.99 -2.09 15.63
C ARG A 186 21.47 -0.81 14.96
N GLY A 187 20.18 -0.58 14.99
CA GLY A 187 19.54 0.56 14.32
C GLY A 187 18.65 0.11 13.17
N ILE A 188 18.78 0.70 11.98
CA ILE A 188 17.98 0.34 10.80
C ILE A 188 18.18 -1.14 10.47
N LEU A 189 17.07 -1.91 10.38
CA LEU A 189 17.15 -3.33 10.14
C LEU A 189 17.62 -3.66 8.71
N PHE A 190 17.20 -2.87 7.71
CA PHE A 190 17.52 -3.06 6.30
C PHE A 190 18.12 -1.78 5.69
N PRO A 191 19.36 -1.39 6.07
CA PRO A 191 19.96 -0.18 5.54
C PRO A 191 20.28 -0.28 4.05
N SER A 192 20.29 0.85 3.36
CA SER A 192 20.84 0.98 2.01
C SER A 192 22.33 0.65 2.00
N SER A 193 22.76 -0.20 1.07
CA SER A 193 24.20 -0.53 0.94
C SER A 193 25.04 0.64 0.46
N TRP A 194 24.43 1.68 -0.12
CA TRP A 194 25.12 2.86 -0.65
C TRP A 194 25.22 4.00 0.35
N THR A 195 24.13 4.27 1.08
CA THR A 195 24.04 5.43 1.95
C THR A 195 24.05 5.07 3.44
N GLY A 196 23.83 3.81 3.79
CA GLY A 196 23.60 3.39 5.18
C GLY A 196 22.25 3.84 5.76
N ASP A 197 21.43 4.58 5.00
CA ASP A 197 20.13 5.10 5.37
C ASP A 197 19.01 4.16 4.92
N TYR A 198 17.75 4.56 5.05
CA TYR A 198 16.59 3.77 4.65
C TYR A 198 16.59 3.44 3.15
N LEU A 199 16.20 2.21 2.82
CA LEU A 199 15.94 1.83 1.44
C LEU A 199 14.72 2.56 0.89
N THR A 200 14.77 2.92 -0.40
CA THR A 200 13.60 3.48 -1.08
C THR A 200 12.54 2.39 -1.31
N LYS A 201 11.28 2.79 -1.33
CA LYS A 201 10.17 1.87 -1.67
C LYS A 201 10.33 1.28 -3.06
N ASP A 202 10.80 2.08 -4.01
CA ASP A 202 10.98 1.68 -5.40
C ASP A 202 12.02 0.57 -5.54
N SER A 203 13.12 0.65 -4.77
CA SER A 203 14.11 -0.43 -4.70
C SER A 203 13.49 -1.75 -4.25
N VAL A 204 12.62 -1.70 -3.20
CA VAL A 204 11.94 -2.90 -2.69
C VAL A 204 10.96 -3.47 -3.72
N ILE A 205 10.17 -2.60 -4.37
CA ILE A 205 9.24 -3.01 -5.43
C ILE A 205 9.99 -3.65 -6.59
N GLN A 206 11.12 -3.07 -6.98
CA GLN A 206 11.93 -3.58 -8.08
C GLN A 206 12.48 -4.98 -7.77
N PHE A 207 13.20 -5.17 -6.66
CA PHE A 207 13.78 -6.48 -6.38
C PHE A 207 12.72 -7.55 -6.11
N PHE A 208 11.56 -7.19 -5.56
CA PHE A 208 10.45 -8.14 -5.41
C PHE A 208 9.92 -8.59 -6.77
N ARG A 209 9.74 -7.68 -7.72
CA ARG A 209 9.33 -8.02 -9.09
C ARG A 209 10.34 -8.93 -9.76
N GLU A 210 11.63 -8.61 -9.70
CA GLU A 210 12.70 -9.43 -10.25
C GLU A 210 12.75 -10.83 -9.61
N SER A 211 12.45 -10.95 -8.30
CA SER A 211 12.38 -12.23 -7.60
C SER A 211 11.18 -13.05 -8.03
N ALA A 212 10.03 -12.41 -8.23
CA ALA A 212 8.83 -13.06 -8.74
C ALA A 212 9.00 -13.56 -10.19
N GLU A 213 9.63 -12.76 -11.04
CA GLU A 213 9.97 -13.13 -12.41
C GLU A 213 10.92 -14.34 -12.45
N ARG A 214 11.98 -14.33 -11.63
CA ARG A 214 12.91 -15.49 -11.48
C ARG A 214 12.24 -16.75 -10.97
N ALA A 215 11.24 -16.58 -10.11
CA ALA A 215 10.41 -17.69 -9.61
C ALA A 215 9.40 -18.22 -10.64
N GLY A 216 9.33 -17.64 -11.83
CA GLY A 216 8.40 -18.04 -12.89
C GLY A 216 6.93 -17.67 -12.61
N ILE A 217 6.67 -16.67 -11.77
CA ILE A 217 5.30 -16.23 -11.46
C ILE A 217 4.72 -15.48 -12.66
N GLN A 218 3.70 -16.07 -13.30
CA GLN A 218 3.10 -15.52 -14.53
C GLN A 218 2.07 -14.41 -14.28
N LYS A 219 1.49 -14.35 -13.08
CA LYS A 219 0.50 -13.33 -12.73
C LYS A 219 1.17 -12.02 -12.34
N HIS A 220 0.50 -10.91 -12.67
CA HIS A 220 0.99 -9.58 -12.26
C HIS A 220 0.92 -9.45 -10.74
N VAL A 221 2.08 -9.36 -10.08
CA VAL A 221 2.20 -9.24 -8.64
C VAL A 221 2.92 -7.96 -8.23
N SER A 222 2.54 -7.46 -7.06
CA SER A 222 3.19 -6.32 -6.41
C SER A 222 3.52 -6.68 -4.96
N THR A 223 4.30 -5.86 -4.28
CA THR A 223 4.58 -6.03 -2.85
C THR A 223 3.31 -6.08 -1.98
N HIS A 224 2.22 -5.43 -2.41
CA HIS A 224 0.92 -5.53 -1.75
C HIS A 224 0.30 -6.93 -1.81
N CYS A 225 0.65 -7.72 -2.84
CA CYS A 225 0.17 -9.11 -2.92
C CYS A 225 0.66 -9.96 -1.74
N LEU A 226 1.87 -9.72 -1.21
CA LEU A 226 2.37 -10.41 -0.01
C LEU A 226 1.45 -10.16 1.19
N ARG A 227 1.05 -8.92 1.41
CA ARG A 227 0.14 -8.55 2.50
C ARG A 227 -1.28 -9.09 2.28
N HIS A 228 -1.77 -9.08 1.04
CA HIS A 228 -3.06 -9.68 0.71
C HIS A 228 -3.02 -11.20 0.93
N SER A 229 -1.94 -11.86 0.52
CA SER A 229 -1.74 -13.30 0.73
C SER A 229 -1.65 -13.66 2.21
N PHE A 230 -0.94 -12.86 3.01
CA PHE A 230 -0.91 -13.04 4.47
C PHE A 230 -2.32 -13.01 5.06
N ALA A 231 -3.12 -12.00 4.73
CA ALA A 231 -4.47 -11.86 5.24
C ALA A 231 -5.40 -12.99 4.78
N SER A 232 -5.34 -13.35 3.49
CA SER A 232 -6.13 -14.44 2.93
C SER A 232 -5.78 -15.79 3.57
N HIS A 233 -4.48 -16.07 3.74
CA HIS A 233 -4.04 -17.32 4.36
C HIS A 233 -4.39 -17.41 5.84
N LEU A 234 -4.37 -16.30 6.59
CA LEU A 234 -4.87 -16.28 7.96
C LEU A 234 -6.38 -16.52 8.00
N PHE A 235 -7.13 -15.88 7.13
CA PHE A 235 -8.57 -16.09 7.04
C PHE A 235 -8.92 -17.53 6.67
N GLU A 236 -8.23 -18.11 5.69
CA GLU A 236 -8.37 -19.52 5.28
C GLU A 236 -8.00 -20.53 6.39
N SER A 237 -7.12 -20.12 7.33
CA SER A 237 -6.78 -20.94 8.50
C SER A 237 -7.76 -20.78 9.66
N GLY A 238 -8.87 -20.02 9.47
CA GLY A 238 -9.91 -19.83 10.48
C GLY A 238 -9.67 -18.64 11.44
N CYS A 239 -8.68 -17.79 11.16
CA CYS A 239 -8.46 -16.61 11.99
C CYS A 239 -9.61 -15.59 11.82
N ASP A 240 -10.17 -15.13 12.93
CA ASP A 240 -11.24 -14.12 12.90
C ASP A 240 -10.76 -12.84 12.23
N ILE A 241 -11.63 -12.27 11.40
CA ILE A 241 -11.35 -11.08 10.59
C ILE A 241 -10.96 -9.87 11.44
N LYS A 242 -11.45 -9.77 12.68
CA LYS A 242 -11.09 -8.70 13.62
C LYS A 242 -9.63 -8.77 14.04
N TYR A 243 -9.09 -9.98 14.24
CA TYR A 243 -7.66 -10.14 14.51
C TYR A 243 -6.82 -9.80 13.29
N ILE A 244 -7.26 -10.20 12.10
CA ILE A 244 -6.59 -9.82 10.85
C ILE A 244 -6.58 -8.31 10.68
N GLN A 245 -7.68 -7.62 10.98
CA GLN A 245 -7.77 -6.15 10.97
C GLN A 245 -6.76 -5.51 11.93
N ALA A 246 -6.67 -6.01 13.15
CA ALA A 246 -5.72 -5.53 14.14
C ALA A 246 -4.27 -5.71 13.70
N LEU A 247 -3.90 -6.91 13.23
CA LEU A 247 -2.57 -7.23 12.72
C LEU A 247 -2.17 -6.35 11.54
N LEU A 248 -3.11 -6.08 10.63
CA LEU A 248 -2.88 -5.22 9.48
C LEU A 248 -2.93 -3.72 9.81
N GLY A 249 -3.51 -3.31 10.93
CA GLY A 249 -3.74 -1.92 11.28
C GLY A 249 -4.71 -1.24 10.31
N HIS A 250 -5.81 -1.90 9.98
CA HIS A 250 -6.90 -1.33 9.19
C HIS A 250 -7.87 -0.58 10.10
N ARG A 251 -8.03 0.73 9.89
CA ARG A 251 -9.04 1.54 10.59
C ARG A 251 -10.43 1.34 10.03
N ASP A 252 -10.54 1.14 8.72
CA ASP A 252 -11.80 0.91 8.04
C ASP A 252 -12.00 -0.61 7.84
N PRO A 253 -13.06 -1.19 8.42
CA PRO A 253 -13.42 -2.59 8.23
C PRO A 253 -13.52 -2.99 6.76
N LYS A 254 -14.02 -2.10 5.89
CA LYS A 254 -14.12 -2.32 4.44
C LYS A 254 -12.81 -2.72 3.79
N SER A 255 -11.67 -2.30 4.34
CA SER A 255 -10.35 -2.67 3.83
C SER A 255 -10.02 -4.15 4.04
N THR A 256 -10.73 -4.83 4.95
CA THR A 256 -10.50 -6.23 5.28
C THR A 256 -11.63 -7.12 4.73
N GLU A 257 -12.81 -6.55 4.48
CA GLU A 257 -13.95 -7.27 3.87
C GLU A 257 -13.62 -7.88 2.51
N ILE A 258 -12.64 -7.33 1.78
CA ILE A 258 -12.19 -7.90 0.50
C ILE A 258 -11.69 -9.34 0.64
N TYR A 259 -11.21 -9.75 1.82
CA TYR A 259 -10.73 -11.10 2.07
C TYR A 259 -11.88 -12.10 2.23
N LEU A 260 -13.08 -11.66 2.60
CA LEU A 260 -14.30 -12.48 2.61
C LEU A 260 -14.67 -12.98 1.22
N HIS A 261 -14.39 -12.17 0.18
CA HIS A 261 -14.68 -12.51 -1.20
C HIS A 261 -13.63 -13.41 -1.88
N VAL A 262 -12.43 -13.48 -1.30
CA VAL A 262 -11.30 -14.24 -1.88
C VAL A 262 -11.28 -15.69 -1.41
N SER A 263 -11.86 -16.00 -0.24
CA SER A 263 -11.81 -17.33 0.35
C SER A 263 -13.17 -18.05 0.27
N ASN A 264 -13.41 -18.77 -0.83
CA ASN A 264 -14.55 -19.69 -0.94
C ASN A 264 -14.38 -20.93 -0.02
N LYS A 265 -13.17 -21.29 0.39
CA LYS A 265 -12.92 -22.45 1.25
C LYS A 265 -13.59 -22.34 2.60
N THR A 266 -13.58 -21.16 3.21
CA THR A 266 -14.18 -20.95 4.53
C THR A 266 -15.70 -21.09 4.47
N LEU A 267 -16.34 -20.60 3.39
CA LEU A 267 -17.78 -20.72 3.20
C LEU A 267 -18.20 -22.18 2.99
N LEU A 268 -17.41 -22.97 2.24
CA LEU A 268 -17.67 -24.40 1.99
C LEU A 268 -17.43 -25.27 3.24
N GLY A 269 -16.67 -24.77 4.22
CA GLY A 269 -16.41 -25.46 5.50
C GLY A 269 -17.45 -25.17 6.59
N ILE A 270 -18.36 -24.22 6.37
CA ILE A 270 -19.44 -23.90 7.33
C ILE A 270 -20.52 -24.96 7.21
N LYS A 271 -20.69 -25.77 8.23
CA LYS A 271 -21.81 -26.71 8.35
C LYS A 271 -23.07 -25.95 8.74
N SER A 272 -24.18 -26.29 8.11
CA SER A 272 -25.49 -25.75 8.53
C SER A 272 -25.80 -26.21 9.95
N PRO A 273 -26.30 -25.31 10.83
CA PRO A 273 -26.80 -25.77 12.14
C PRO A 273 -27.87 -26.84 12.03
N PHE A 274 -28.59 -26.91 10.90
CA PHE A 274 -29.59 -27.90 10.64
C PHE A 274 -29.00 -29.30 10.43
N ASP A 275 -27.76 -29.38 9.87
CA ASP A 275 -27.05 -30.65 9.71
C ASP A 275 -26.51 -31.20 11.04
N GLU A 276 -26.38 -30.35 12.06
CA GLU A 276 -25.96 -30.72 13.41
C GLU A 276 -27.14 -31.16 14.30
N MET A 277 -28.40 -30.85 13.90
CA MET A 277 -29.61 -31.24 14.63
C MET A 277 -30.08 -32.68 14.35
N GLY A 278 -29.43 -33.38 13.42
CA GLY A 278 -29.78 -34.76 13.01
C GLY A 278 -29.00 -35.88 13.66
N GLY A 279 -28.22 -35.64 14.73
CA GLY A 279 -27.39 -36.63 15.42
C GLY A 279 -27.83 -36.85 16.88
N GLU A 280 -28.96 -37.52 17.09
CA GLU A 280 -29.28 -38.32 18.27
C GLU A 280 -29.69 -39.71 17.81
#